data_eefc43e4074b885c0080d581a87a2493
#
_entry.id   eefc43e4074b885c0080d581a87a2493
#
_cell.length_a   1.000
_cell.length_b   1.000
_cell.length_c   1.000
_cell.angle_alpha   90.00
_cell.angle_beta   90.00
_cell.angle_gamma   90.00
#
_symmetry.space_group_name_H-M   'P 1'
#
loop_
_entity.id
_entity.type
_entity.pdbx_description
1 polymer ?
#
loop_
_entity_poly.entity_id
_entity_poly.type
_entity_poly.pdbx_seq_one_letter_code
_entity_poly.pdbx_strand_id
1 'polypeptide(L)'
;PEKGSPKHGRATRAGGLVQSVHRRQEALEAHAVTVPEPPQLFQFPDLPTRKGAVLLNVDNVSLAGRLAQPVSFELSHRGRLVVTGSNGAGKSTLLSIAAGELLPDTGTVRTSPGTRLGFLRQETMLPPDRRANEVYARHLDELVGQGTLQSSEAVGLGQLGLLRSREAGKRVGELSMGQQRRLDLALVLAARPHVLLLDEPTNHLSIALVDELTEALGATQAAVVLSTHDRQLLRDVAQWPHVHLMAMAEGEALV
;
A
#
# COMPACT_ATOMS: atom_id res chain seq x y z
N PRO A 1 -41.62 -62.07 -55.24
CA PRO A 1 -41.27 -60.71 -55.49
C PRO A 1 -41.62 -59.85 -54.29
N GLU A 2 -40.68 -59.34 -53.52
CA GLU A 2 -40.88 -58.03 -52.94
C GLU A 2 -39.57 -57.52 -52.29
N LYS A 3 -39.30 -56.34 -52.69
CA LYS A 3 -38.09 -55.57 -52.38
C LYS A 3 -38.12 -54.98 -50.97
N GLY A 4 -37.13 -55.22 -50.17
CA GLY A 4 -36.85 -54.48 -48.94
C GLY A 4 -35.84 -53.38 -49.20
N SER A 5 -36.23 -52.13 -49.06
CA SER A 5 -35.37 -50.93 -49.13
C SER A 5 -34.55 -50.75 -47.88
N PRO A 6 -33.30 -50.30 -47.97
CA PRO A 6 -32.48 -50.07 -46.78
C PRO A 6 -32.69 -48.67 -46.21
N LYS A 7 -33.12 -48.62 -44.94
CA LYS A 7 -33.10 -47.39 -44.11
C LYS A 7 -31.85 -47.39 -43.25
N HIS A 8 -30.69 -47.08 -43.80
CA HIS A 8 -29.44 -46.96 -42.99
C HIS A 8 -28.58 -45.80 -43.43
N GLY A 9 -29.11 -44.58 -43.57
CA GLY A 9 -28.34 -43.45 -44.03
C GLY A 9 -28.44 -42.14 -43.21
N ARG A 10 -29.30 -42.11 -42.17
CA ARG A 10 -29.51 -40.86 -41.43
C ARG A 10 -28.85 -40.79 -40.06
N ALA A 11 -28.54 -41.88 -39.40
CA ALA A 11 -27.96 -41.90 -38.05
C ALA A 11 -26.44 -41.53 -38.02
N THR A 12 -25.71 -41.86 -39.10
CA THR A 12 -24.26 -41.64 -39.18
C THR A 12 -23.87 -40.18 -39.45
N ARG A 13 -24.75 -39.37 -40.05
CA ARG A 13 -24.48 -37.94 -40.29
C ARG A 13 -24.63 -37.05 -39.05
N ALA A 14 -25.55 -37.40 -38.15
CA ALA A 14 -25.75 -36.63 -36.90
C ALA A 14 -24.59 -36.81 -35.92
N GLY A 15 -24.02 -38.03 -35.81
CA GLY A 15 -22.85 -38.28 -34.95
C GLY A 15 -21.59 -37.56 -35.41
N GLY A 16 -21.38 -37.42 -36.73
CA GLY A 16 -20.22 -36.67 -37.25
C GLY A 16 -20.31 -35.18 -37.02
N LEU A 17 -21.51 -34.62 -37.05
CA LEU A 17 -21.73 -33.19 -36.75
C LEU A 17 -21.50 -32.86 -35.27
N VAL A 18 -21.96 -33.70 -34.36
CA VAL A 18 -21.76 -33.54 -32.92
C VAL A 18 -20.26 -33.64 -32.57
N GLN A 19 -19.55 -34.61 -33.13
CA GLN A 19 -18.10 -34.73 -32.91
C GLN A 19 -17.31 -33.57 -33.52
N SER A 20 -17.72 -33.01 -34.64
CA SER A 20 -17.06 -31.86 -35.25
C SER A 20 -17.29 -30.56 -34.43
N VAL A 21 -18.45 -30.42 -33.81
CA VAL A 21 -18.76 -29.30 -32.89
C VAL A 21 -17.94 -29.43 -31.61
N HIS A 22 -17.86 -30.62 -31.01
CA HIS A 22 -17.02 -30.84 -29.83
C HIS A 22 -15.54 -30.57 -30.10
N ARG A 23 -14.95 -31.07 -31.19
CA ARG A 23 -13.55 -30.76 -31.55
C ARG A 23 -13.32 -29.28 -31.80
N ARG A 24 -14.29 -28.57 -32.34
CA ARG A 24 -14.19 -27.13 -32.56
C ARG A 24 -14.30 -26.36 -31.26
N GLN A 25 -15.12 -26.86 -30.33
CA GLN A 25 -15.24 -26.28 -28.99
C GLN A 25 -13.97 -26.53 -28.16
N GLU A 26 -13.42 -27.75 -28.18
CA GLU A 26 -12.12 -28.07 -27.55
C GLU A 26 -10.96 -27.26 -28.14
N ALA A 27 -10.95 -27.06 -29.46
CA ALA A 27 -9.94 -26.22 -30.13
C ALA A 27 -10.10 -24.75 -29.79
N LEU A 28 -11.33 -24.25 -29.63
CA LEU A 28 -11.59 -22.86 -29.16
C LEU A 28 -11.21 -22.69 -27.69
N GLU A 29 -11.47 -23.68 -26.85
CA GLU A 29 -11.07 -23.68 -25.44
C GLU A 29 -9.53 -23.77 -25.27
N ALA A 30 -8.86 -24.58 -26.09
CA ALA A 30 -7.41 -24.72 -26.14
C ALA A 30 -6.70 -23.43 -26.67
N HIS A 31 -7.41 -22.63 -27.47
CA HIS A 31 -6.93 -21.35 -28.01
C HIS A 31 -7.64 -20.15 -27.39
N ALA A 32 -8.40 -20.35 -26.31
CA ALA A 32 -8.98 -19.26 -25.56
C ALA A 32 -7.84 -18.41 -25.02
N VAL A 33 -7.57 -17.31 -25.67
CA VAL A 33 -6.70 -16.26 -25.14
C VAL A 33 -7.36 -15.82 -23.85
N THR A 34 -6.76 -16.18 -22.71
CA THR A 34 -7.19 -15.66 -21.43
C THR A 34 -7.00 -14.14 -21.52
N VAL A 35 -8.09 -13.42 -21.74
CA VAL A 35 -8.04 -11.95 -21.69
C VAL A 35 -7.54 -11.61 -20.31
N PRO A 36 -6.39 -10.92 -20.18
CA PRO A 36 -5.89 -10.52 -18.89
C PRO A 36 -7.01 -9.73 -18.18
N GLU A 37 -7.30 -10.07 -16.93
CA GLU A 37 -8.19 -9.24 -16.14
C GLU A 37 -7.72 -7.79 -16.23
N PRO A 38 -8.64 -6.82 -16.47
CA PRO A 38 -8.25 -5.43 -16.49
C PRO A 38 -7.49 -5.09 -15.22
N PRO A 39 -6.46 -4.23 -15.29
CA PRO A 39 -5.72 -3.83 -14.11
C PRO A 39 -6.70 -3.25 -13.08
N GLN A 40 -6.61 -3.72 -11.84
CA GLN A 40 -7.36 -3.11 -10.76
C GLN A 40 -6.78 -1.70 -10.56
N LEU A 41 -7.64 -0.71 -10.64
CA LEU A 41 -7.25 0.67 -10.34
C LEU A 41 -7.14 0.82 -8.81
N PHE A 42 -6.07 1.43 -8.38
CA PHE A 42 -5.88 1.79 -6.99
C PHE A 42 -6.96 2.79 -6.57
N GLN A 43 -7.66 2.47 -5.49
CA GLN A 43 -8.69 3.33 -4.90
C GLN A 43 -8.17 3.86 -3.57
N PHE A 44 -7.67 5.09 -3.58
CA PHE A 44 -7.26 5.74 -2.35
C PHE A 44 -8.51 6.11 -1.55
N PRO A 45 -8.66 5.64 -0.29
CA PRO A 45 -9.86 5.91 0.49
C PRO A 45 -9.91 7.39 0.89
N ASP A 46 -11.12 7.91 1.08
CA ASP A 46 -11.30 9.22 1.71
C ASP A 46 -10.77 9.18 3.13
N LEU A 47 -9.69 9.89 3.38
CA LEU A 47 -9.10 9.96 4.70
C LEU A 47 -9.71 11.10 5.51
N PRO A 48 -9.92 10.89 6.82
CA PRO A 48 -10.51 11.90 7.67
C PRO A 48 -9.59 13.11 7.83
N THR A 49 -10.19 14.25 8.12
CA THR A 49 -9.47 15.49 8.37
C THR A 49 -9.98 16.19 9.60
N ARG A 50 -9.14 17.00 10.22
CA ARG A 50 -9.47 17.84 11.38
C ARG A 50 -8.98 19.27 11.10
N LYS A 51 -9.87 20.09 10.56
CA LYS A 51 -9.56 21.49 10.22
C LYS A 51 -9.20 22.27 11.49
N GLY A 52 -8.19 23.12 11.39
CA GLY A 52 -7.77 24.03 12.46
C GLY A 52 -6.99 23.37 13.61
N ALA A 53 -6.70 22.08 13.55
CA ALA A 53 -5.90 21.38 14.54
C ALA A 53 -4.48 21.11 14.04
N VAL A 54 -3.49 21.27 14.92
CA VAL A 54 -2.15 20.70 14.75
C VAL A 54 -2.28 19.20 15.00
N LEU A 55 -2.07 18.40 13.98
CA LEU A 55 -2.23 16.95 14.04
C LEU A 55 -1.01 16.27 14.64
N LEU A 56 0.17 16.74 14.28
CA LEU A 56 1.46 16.21 14.72
C LEU A 56 2.42 17.38 14.93
N ASN A 57 3.04 17.45 16.10
CA ASN A 57 4.11 18.38 16.42
C ASN A 57 5.33 17.58 16.87
N VAL A 58 6.43 17.78 16.19
CA VAL A 58 7.76 17.25 16.51
C VAL A 58 8.61 18.44 16.90
N ASP A 59 9.05 18.51 18.15
CA ASP A 59 9.74 19.67 18.71
C ASP A 59 11.12 19.27 19.22
N ASN A 60 12.15 19.76 18.55
CA ASN A 60 13.55 19.67 18.92
C ASN A 60 14.02 18.23 19.23
N VAL A 61 13.52 17.24 18.47
CA VAL A 61 13.86 15.84 18.69
C VAL A 61 15.27 15.53 18.22
N SER A 62 16.01 14.81 19.04
CA SER A 62 17.31 14.25 18.69
C SER A 62 17.43 12.79 19.16
N LEU A 63 18.31 12.04 18.54
CA LEU A 63 18.67 10.68 18.93
C LEU A 63 20.14 10.45 18.59
N ALA A 64 20.95 10.25 19.65
CA ALA A 64 22.38 10.09 19.52
C ALA A 64 22.74 8.93 18.56
N GLY A 65 23.72 9.16 17.71
CA GLY A 65 24.14 8.18 16.71
C GLY A 65 23.13 7.92 15.58
N ARG A 66 22.01 8.66 15.53
CA ARG A 66 20.95 8.47 14.52
C ARG A 66 20.51 9.75 13.82
N LEU A 67 20.44 10.87 14.55
CA LEU A 67 20.12 12.20 14.03
C LEU A 67 21.30 13.14 14.33
N ALA A 68 21.91 13.71 13.28
CA ALA A 68 23.07 14.58 13.43
C ALA A 68 22.75 15.91 14.14
N GLN A 69 21.51 16.35 14.08
CA GLN A 69 21.03 17.59 14.70
C GLN A 69 19.56 17.45 15.12
N PRO A 70 19.12 18.27 16.11
CA PRO A 70 17.73 18.32 16.51
C PRO A 70 16.83 18.74 15.34
N VAL A 71 15.64 18.11 15.26
CA VAL A 71 14.67 18.34 14.19
C VAL A 71 13.34 18.80 14.78
N SER A 72 12.74 19.82 14.16
CA SER A 72 11.41 20.31 14.52
C SER A 72 10.56 20.50 13.26
N PHE A 73 9.30 20.09 13.34
CA PHE A 73 8.28 20.40 12.34
C PHE A 73 6.88 20.25 12.92
N GLU A 74 5.93 20.89 12.29
CA GLU A 74 4.52 20.84 12.66
C GLU A 74 3.67 20.50 11.43
N LEU A 75 2.67 19.64 11.63
CA LEU A 75 1.71 19.26 10.61
C LEU A 75 0.29 19.55 11.07
N SER A 76 -0.39 20.36 10.30
CA SER A 76 -1.82 20.60 10.44
C SER A 76 -2.60 19.89 9.33
N HIS A 77 -3.90 20.10 9.27
CA HIS A 77 -4.77 19.66 8.21
C HIS A 77 -4.17 19.90 6.81
N ARG A 78 -4.13 18.86 5.98
CA ARG A 78 -3.51 18.88 4.63
C ARG A 78 -2.03 19.27 4.62
N GLY A 79 -1.37 19.27 5.77
CA GLY A 79 0.08 19.53 5.85
C GLY A 79 0.85 18.56 4.96
N ARG A 80 1.89 19.06 4.31
CA ARG A 80 2.78 18.29 3.44
C ARG A 80 4.20 18.53 3.89
N LEU A 81 5.00 17.47 3.95
CA LEU A 81 6.40 17.56 4.32
C LEU A 81 7.20 16.48 3.62
N VAL A 82 8.34 16.84 3.05
CA VAL A 82 9.31 15.91 2.51
C VAL A 82 10.54 15.87 3.42
N VAL A 83 10.94 14.67 3.83
CA VAL A 83 12.18 14.44 4.55
C VAL A 83 13.24 13.95 3.57
N THR A 84 14.29 14.72 3.38
CA THR A 84 15.39 14.41 2.47
C THR A 84 16.69 14.24 3.24
N GLY A 85 17.68 13.65 2.61
CA GLY A 85 19.01 13.41 3.18
C GLY A 85 19.65 12.17 2.58
N SER A 86 20.95 12.02 2.73
CA SER A 86 21.69 10.86 2.26
C SER A 86 21.23 9.56 2.95
N ASN A 87 21.69 8.42 2.43
CA ASN A 87 21.47 7.15 3.11
C ASN A 87 22.16 7.19 4.49
N GLY A 88 21.46 6.72 5.52
CA GLY A 88 21.96 6.79 6.90
C GLY A 88 21.75 8.13 7.62
N ALA A 89 21.22 9.17 6.96
CA ALA A 89 20.98 10.47 7.59
C ALA A 89 19.88 10.49 8.68
N GLY A 90 19.22 9.36 8.92
CA GLY A 90 18.21 9.24 9.97
C GLY A 90 16.76 9.46 9.53
N LYS A 91 16.45 9.43 8.22
CA LYS A 91 15.07 9.60 7.71
C LYS A 91 14.07 8.64 8.35
N SER A 92 14.35 7.33 8.29
CA SER A 92 13.50 6.31 8.91
C SER A 92 13.43 6.46 10.43
N THR A 93 14.53 6.87 11.06
CA THR A 93 14.59 7.15 12.50
C THR A 93 13.64 8.30 12.86
N LEU A 94 13.69 9.41 12.11
CA LEU A 94 12.81 10.56 12.33
C LEU A 94 11.33 10.19 12.17
N LEU A 95 10.99 9.40 11.12
CA LEU A 95 9.63 8.94 10.92
C LEU A 95 9.16 7.99 12.03
N SER A 96 10.03 7.09 12.51
CA SER A 96 9.73 6.19 13.63
C SER A 96 9.51 6.96 14.95
N ILE A 97 10.29 8.02 15.18
CA ILE A 97 10.08 8.92 16.32
C ILE A 97 8.74 9.65 16.16
N ALA A 98 8.45 10.20 15.00
CA ALA A 98 7.20 10.90 14.71
C ALA A 98 5.96 9.97 14.83
N ALA A 99 6.12 8.68 14.52
CA ALA A 99 5.10 7.65 14.70
C ALA A 99 4.91 7.23 16.18
N GLY A 100 5.81 7.63 17.07
CA GLY A 100 5.80 7.23 18.48
C GLY A 100 6.33 5.80 18.73
N GLU A 101 7.00 5.20 17.75
CA GLU A 101 7.59 3.85 17.86
C GLU A 101 8.99 3.87 18.46
N LEU A 102 9.66 4.99 18.35
CA LEU A 102 10.99 5.20 18.87
C LEU A 102 10.98 6.46 19.73
N LEU A 103 11.53 6.37 20.95
CA LEU A 103 11.67 7.51 21.83
C LEU A 103 12.91 8.31 21.47
N PRO A 104 12.82 9.64 21.35
CA PRO A 104 13.99 10.49 21.18
C PRO A 104 14.74 10.65 22.51
N ASP A 105 16.05 10.95 22.45
CA ASP A 105 16.84 11.30 23.65
C ASP A 105 16.47 12.68 24.17
N THR A 106 16.15 13.60 23.27
CA THR A 106 15.70 14.97 23.61
C THR A 106 14.53 15.39 22.75
N GLY A 107 13.84 16.43 23.18
CA GLY A 107 12.68 16.95 22.48
C GLY A 107 11.39 16.17 22.78
N THR A 108 10.33 16.50 22.07
CA THR A 108 9.01 15.90 22.29
C THR A 108 8.27 15.70 20.98
N VAL A 109 7.46 14.64 20.93
CA VAL A 109 6.45 14.42 19.88
C VAL A 109 5.07 14.49 20.51
N ARG A 110 4.19 15.26 19.92
CA ARG A 110 2.81 15.43 20.39
C ARG A 110 1.84 15.25 19.24
N THR A 111 0.79 14.49 19.48
CA THR A 111 -0.34 14.34 18.57
C THR A 111 -1.61 14.86 19.23
N SER A 112 -2.47 15.51 18.47
CA SER A 112 -3.79 15.91 18.99
C SER A 112 -4.60 14.67 19.38
N PRO A 113 -5.37 14.73 20.49
CA PRO A 113 -6.21 13.63 20.95
C PRO A 113 -7.10 13.10 19.82
N GLY A 114 -7.12 11.77 19.64
CA GLY A 114 -7.91 11.10 18.59
C GLY A 114 -7.33 11.23 17.17
N THR A 115 -6.09 11.72 17.00
CA THR A 115 -5.38 11.66 15.72
C THR A 115 -4.90 10.23 15.47
N ARG A 116 -5.26 9.68 14.31
CA ARG A 116 -4.76 8.39 13.85
C ARG A 116 -3.55 8.63 12.96
N LEU A 117 -2.44 7.97 13.28
CA LEU A 117 -1.23 7.96 12.47
C LEU A 117 -1.19 6.66 11.67
N GLY A 118 -0.89 6.75 10.39
CA GLY A 118 -0.56 5.61 9.55
C GLY A 118 0.92 5.67 9.19
N PHE A 119 1.67 4.63 9.48
CA PHE A 119 3.10 4.59 9.18
C PHE A 119 3.43 3.44 8.23
N LEU A 120 3.80 3.78 7.01
CA LEU A 120 4.36 2.84 6.04
C LEU A 120 5.88 2.83 6.19
N ARG A 121 6.43 1.80 6.82
CA ARG A 121 7.87 1.64 7.03
C ARG A 121 8.56 1.23 5.74
N GLN A 122 9.84 1.47 5.66
CA GLN A 122 10.65 1.01 4.52
C GLN A 122 10.58 -0.52 4.36
N GLU A 123 10.69 -1.24 5.47
CA GLU A 123 10.52 -2.70 5.53
C GLU A 123 9.48 -3.05 6.59
N THR A 124 8.58 -3.95 6.25
CA THR A 124 7.57 -4.48 7.17
C THR A 124 7.66 -5.99 7.21
N MET A 125 7.67 -6.55 8.42
CA MET A 125 7.64 -7.99 8.61
C MET A 125 6.19 -8.45 8.74
N LEU A 126 5.61 -8.87 7.64
CA LEU A 126 4.30 -9.52 7.64
C LEU A 126 4.42 -11.01 7.96
N PRO A 127 3.41 -11.62 8.59
CA PRO A 127 3.43 -13.05 8.92
C PRO A 127 3.38 -13.90 7.64
N PRO A 128 4.47 -14.61 7.29
CA PRO A 128 4.61 -15.28 5.99
C PRO A 128 3.62 -16.44 5.81
N ASP A 129 3.22 -17.09 6.89
CA ASP A 129 2.37 -18.28 6.89
C ASP A 129 0.87 -17.98 6.83
N ARG A 130 0.48 -16.73 7.01
CA ARG A 130 -0.92 -16.29 6.97
C ARG A 130 -1.31 -15.85 5.58
N ARG A 131 -2.61 -15.98 5.23
CA ARG A 131 -3.13 -15.46 3.97
C ARG A 131 -3.25 -13.93 4.05
N ALA A 132 -3.02 -13.24 2.93
CA ALA A 132 -3.07 -11.77 2.89
C ALA A 132 -4.45 -11.21 3.31
N ASN A 133 -5.54 -11.82 2.88
CA ASN A 133 -6.88 -11.45 3.30
C ASN A 133 -7.14 -11.69 4.79
N GLU A 134 -6.57 -12.73 5.39
CA GLU A 134 -6.68 -13.00 6.84
C GLU A 134 -5.89 -11.96 7.65
N VAL A 135 -4.69 -11.59 7.19
CA VAL A 135 -3.88 -10.53 7.80
C VAL A 135 -4.63 -9.21 7.78
N TYR A 136 -5.22 -8.87 6.64
CA TYR A 136 -5.99 -7.64 6.49
C TYR A 136 -7.27 -7.63 7.36
N ALA A 137 -8.05 -8.71 7.32
CA ALA A 137 -9.28 -8.83 8.10
C ALA A 137 -8.99 -8.73 9.60
N ARG A 138 -7.98 -9.45 10.10
CA ARG A 138 -7.55 -9.38 11.49
C ARG A 138 -7.14 -7.97 11.90
N HIS A 139 -6.41 -7.25 11.05
CA HIS A 139 -6.03 -5.87 11.32
C HIS A 139 -7.25 -4.96 11.44
N LEU A 140 -8.26 -5.12 10.56
CA LEU A 140 -9.53 -4.39 10.68
C LEU A 140 -10.25 -4.71 12.00
N ASP A 141 -10.33 -5.99 12.37
CA ASP A 141 -10.98 -6.42 13.60
C ASP A 141 -10.28 -5.82 14.83
N GLU A 142 -8.95 -5.76 14.82
CA GLU A 142 -8.15 -5.12 15.87
C GLU A 142 -8.42 -3.61 15.95
N LEU A 143 -8.47 -2.90 14.83
CA LEU A 143 -8.78 -1.46 14.79
C LEU A 143 -10.20 -1.15 15.31
N VAL A 144 -11.18 -1.98 14.94
CA VAL A 144 -12.56 -1.83 15.40
C VAL A 144 -12.67 -2.20 16.88
N GLY A 145 -12.04 -3.30 17.31
CA GLY A 145 -12.06 -3.76 18.70
C GLY A 145 -11.42 -2.77 19.68
N GLN A 146 -10.39 -2.04 19.23
CA GLN A 146 -9.76 -0.96 20.00
C GLN A 146 -10.52 0.36 19.95
N GLY A 147 -11.62 0.45 19.19
CA GLY A 147 -12.35 1.68 18.98
C GLY A 147 -11.62 2.75 18.15
N THR A 148 -10.53 2.36 17.51
CA THR A 148 -9.76 3.24 16.60
C THR A 148 -10.54 3.53 15.31
N LEU A 149 -11.29 2.54 14.83
CA LEU A 149 -12.11 2.60 13.62
C LEU A 149 -13.55 2.18 13.94
N GLN A 150 -14.52 2.88 13.37
CA GLN A 150 -15.91 2.41 13.43
C GLN A 150 -16.14 1.33 12.36
N SER A 151 -16.97 0.33 12.64
CA SER A 151 -17.26 -0.73 11.67
C SER A 151 -17.81 -0.20 10.34
N SER A 152 -18.54 0.92 10.36
CA SER A 152 -19.04 1.61 9.17
C SER A 152 -17.96 2.30 8.33
N GLU A 153 -16.79 2.53 8.91
CA GLU A 153 -15.63 3.14 8.23
C GLU A 153 -14.70 2.10 7.60
N ALA A 154 -14.90 0.80 7.92
CA ALA A 154 -14.05 -0.28 7.43
C ALA A 154 -14.16 -0.42 5.91
N VAL A 155 -13.00 -0.42 5.25
CA VAL A 155 -12.88 -0.60 3.80
C VAL A 155 -12.33 -1.99 3.52
N GLY A 156 -12.96 -2.76 2.63
CA GLY A 156 -12.48 -4.09 2.27
C GLY A 156 -11.21 -4.03 1.42
N LEU A 157 -10.32 -5.03 1.57
CA LEU A 157 -9.06 -5.10 0.81
C LEU A 157 -9.28 -4.99 -0.71
N GLY A 158 -10.31 -5.64 -1.24
CA GLY A 158 -10.67 -5.58 -2.66
C GLY A 158 -11.10 -4.20 -3.14
N GLN A 159 -11.67 -3.37 -2.26
CA GLN A 159 -12.10 -2.00 -2.59
C GLN A 159 -10.92 -1.04 -2.76
N LEU A 160 -9.78 -1.34 -2.12
CA LEU A 160 -8.57 -0.54 -2.29
C LEU A 160 -7.88 -0.78 -3.65
N GLY A 161 -8.20 -1.86 -4.36
CA GLY A 161 -7.59 -2.18 -5.65
C GLY A 161 -6.09 -2.51 -5.59
N LEU A 162 -5.52 -2.71 -4.39
CA LEU A 162 -4.09 -2.94 -4.19
C LEU A 162 -3.69 -4.40 -4.43
N LEU A 163 -4.60 -5.36 -4.14
CA LEU A 163 -4.39 -6.78 -4.36
C LEU A 163 -5.58 -7.39 -5.09
N ARG A 164 -5.32 -8.21 -6.09
CA ARG A 164 -6.35 -9.00 -6.76
C ARG A 164 -6.86 -10.09 -5.82
N SER A 165 -8.10 -10.53 -6.00
CA SER A 165 -8.71 -11.59 -5.17
C SER A 165 -7.85 -12.86 -5.10
N ARG A 166 -7.22 -13.25 -6.23
CA ARG A 166 -6.30 -14.39 -6.30
C ARG A 166 -5.03 -14.17 -5.46
N GLU A 167 -4.50 -12.94 -5.42
CA GLU A 167 -3.33 -12.59 -4.63
C GLU A 167 -3.68 -12.51 -3.13
N ALA A 168 -4.82 -11.93 -2.81
CA ALA A 168 -5.34 -11.85 -1.45
C ALA A 168 -5.57 -13.23 -0.80
N GLY A 169 -5.87 -14.25 -1.60
CA GLY A 169 -6.01 -15.64 -1.14
C GLY A 169 -4.70 -16.38 -0.88
N LYS A 170 -3.54 -15.85 -1.32
CA LYS A 170 -2.22 -16.47 -1.12
C LYS A 170 -1.68 -16.20 0.28
N ARG A 171 -0.75 -17.07 0.72
CA ARG A 171 0.06 -16.77 1.90
C ARG A 171 0.98 -15.59 1.60
N VAL A 172 1.26 -14.77 2.62
CA VAL A 172 2.12 -13.60 2.46
C VAL A 172 3.50 -13.97 1.91
N GLY A 173 4.08 -15.07 2.38
CA GLY A 173 5.37 -15.58 1.88
C GLY A 173 5.36 -16.03 0.41
N GLU A 174 4.19 -16.24 -0.20
CA GLU A 174 4.01 -16.58 -1.62
C GLU A 174 3.82 -15.34 -2.51
N LEU A 175 3.66 -14.18 -1.88
CA LEU A 175 3.53 -12.90 -2.57
C LEU A 175 4.90 -12.38 -3.02
N SER A 176 4.96 -11.73 -4.18
CA SER A 176 6.15 -10.97 -4.57
C SER A 176 6.37 -9.79 -3.61
N MET A 177 7.60 -9.26 -3.57
CA MET A 177 7.93 -8.07 -2.77
C MET A 177 6.98 -6.90 -3.06
N GLY A 178 6.67 -6.64 -4.32
CA GLY A 178 5.71 -5.60 -4.69
C GLY A 178 4.28 -5.89 -4.22
N GLN A 179 3.85 -7.16 -4.18
CA GLN A 179 2.54 -7.55 -3.65
C GLN A 179 2.50 -7.42 -2.12
N GLN A 180 3.59 -7.76 -1.43
CA GLN A 180 3.72 -7.54 0.01
C GLN A 180 3.70 -6.04 0.33
N ARG A 181 4.41 -5.22 -0.46
CA ARG A 181 4.39 -3.75 -0.29
C ARG A 181 3.00 -3.16 -0.50
N ARG A 182 2.22 -3.68 -1.44
CA ARG A 182 0.82 -3.29 -1.63
C ARG A 182 -0.07 -3.70 -0.47
N LEU A 183 0.19 -4.86 0.14
CA LEU A 183 -0.51 -5.27 1.36
C LEU A 183 -0.18 -4.34 2.54
N ASP A 184 1.09 -3.97 2.72
CA ASP A 184 1.51 -3.01 3.75
C ASP A 184 0.78 -1.67 3.59
N LEU A 185 0.75 -1.14 2.37
CA LEU A 185 0.03 0.09 2.07
C LEU A 185 -1.47 -0.05 2.38
N ALA A 186 -2.07 -1.21 2.03
CA ALA A 186 -3.47 -1.48 2.35
C ALA A 186 -3.73 -1.47 3.86
N LEU A 187 -2.86 -2.09 4.67
CA LEU A 187 -2.97 -2.10 6.13
C LEU A 187 -2.88 -0.68 6.73
N VAL A 188 -1.96 0.14 6.22
CA VAL A 188 -1.84 1.54 6.66
C VAL A 188 -3.10 2.34 6.33
N LEU A 189 -3.64 2.19 5.11
CA LEU A 189 -4.85 2.89 4.67
C LEU A 189 -6.12 2.39 5.37
N ALA A 190 -6.15 1.11 5.79
CA ALA A 190 -7.27 0.52 6.54
C ALA A 190 -7.59 1.29 7.83
N ALA A 191 -6.58 1.82 8.51
CA ALA A 191 -6.74 2.62 9.72
C ALA A 191 -7.37 4.00 9.46
N ARG A 192 -7.56 4.40 8.20
CA ARG A 192 -8.03 5.74 7.80
C ARG A 192 -7.32 6.86 8.56
N PRO A 193 -6.01 7.00 8.42
CA PRO A 193 -5.21 7.92 9.22
C PRO A 193 -5.51 9.39 8.91
N HIS A 194 -5.33 10.26 9.92
CA HIS A 194 -5.31 11.71 9.76
C HIS A 194 -3.94 12.22 9.31
N VAL A 195 -2.89 11.45 9.62
CA VAL A 195 -1.50 11.72 9.23
C VAL A 195 -0.91 10.44 8.65
N LEU A 196 -0.35 10.53 7.45
CA LEU A 196 0.41 9.49 6.79
C LEU A 196 1.91 9.80 6.93
N LEU A 197 2.65 8.86 7.49
CA LEU A 197 4.11 8.84 7.50
C LEU A 197 4.56 7.75 6.53
N LEU A 198 5.28 8.12 5.48
CA LEU A 198 5.63 7.21 4.38
C LEU A 198 7.15 7.18 4.23
N ASP A 199 7.75 6.03 4.55
CA ASP A 199 9.18 5.81 4.40
C ASP A 199 9.46 5.00 3.13
N GLU A 200 10.05 5.67 2.13
CA GLU A 200 10.36 5.12 0.81
C GLU A 200 9.16 4.35 0.20
N PRO A 201 7.99 5.02 0.05
CA PRO A 201 6.76 4.32 -0.32
C PRO A 201 6.77 3.72 -1.73
N THR A 202 7.64 4.20 -2.61
CA THR A 202 7.72 3.78 -4.02
C THR A 202 8.53 2.51 -4.23
N ASN A 203 9.32 2.09 -3.23
CA ASN A 203 10.13 0.89 -3.33
C ASN A 203 9.27 -0.34 -3.63
N HIS A 204 9.67 -1.10 -4.66
CA HIS A 204 9.00 -2.32 -5.12
C HIS A 204 7.60 -2.14 -5.70
N LEU A 205 7.15 -0.90 -5.93
CA LEU A 205 5.90 -0.62 -6.64
C LEU A 205 6.13 -0.49 -8.15
N SER A 206 5.11 -0.77 -8.93
CA SER A 206 5.13 -0.50 -10.38
C SER A 206 5.02 1.00 -10.64
N ILE A 207 5.57 1.46 -11.76
CA ILE A 207 5.51 2.89 -12.15
C ILE A 207 4.07 3.41 -12.14
N ALA A 208 3.13 2.66 -12.71
CA ALA A 208 1.73 3.07 -12.73
C ALA A 208 1.14 3.28 -11.32
N LEU A 209 1.48 2.40 -10.36
CA LEU A 209 1.02 2.54 -8.97
C LEU A 209 1.72 3.70 -8.25
N VAL A 210 2.98 3.99 -8.59
CA VAL A 210 3.70 5.16 -8.07
C VAL A 210 3.00 6.44 -8.52
N ASP A 211 2.63 6.55 -9.79
CA ASP A 211 1.91 7.70 -10.33
C ASP A 211 0.55 7.88 -9.66
N GLU A 212 -0.25 6.81 -9.55
CA GLU A 212 -1.55 6.82 -8.87
C GLU A 212 -1.43 7.21 -7.38
N LEU A 213 -0.41 6.66 -6.68
CA LEU A 213 -0.14 6.99 -5.28
C LEU A 213 0.26 8.47 -5.12
N THR A 214 1.13 8.97 -5.99
CA THR A 214 1.60 10.35 -5.95
C THR A 214 0.46 11.34 -6.14
N GLU A 215 -0.43 11.09 -7.11
CA GLU A 215 -1.63 11.89 -7.34
C GLU A 215 -2.56 11.85 -6.12
N ALA A 216 -2.80 10.66 -5.56
CA ALA A 216 -3.63 10.48 -4.38
C ALA A 216 -3.06 11.19 -3.14
N LEU A 217 -1.75 11.15 -2.93
CA LEU A 217 -1.07 11.85 -1.84
C LEU A 217 -1.17 13.37 -2.00
N GLY A 218 -1.16 13.88 -3.23
CA GLY A 218 -1.39 15.31 -3.51
C GLY A 218 -2.83 15.75 -3.19
N ALA A 219 -3.81 14.91 -3.49
CA ALA A 219 -5.23 15.19 -3.37
C ALA A 219 -5.80 14.95 -1.97
N THR A 220 -5.23 14.03 -1.18
CA THR A 220 -5.80 13.61 0.12
C THR A 220 -5.94 14.76 1.12
N GLN A 221 -6.97 14.67 1.96
CA GLN A 221 -7.21 15.61 3.08
C GLN A 221 -6.31 15.31 4.29
N ALA A 222 -5.75 14.11 4.40
CA ALA A 222 -4.80 13.77 5.46
C ALA A 222 -3.51 14.59 5.31
N ALA A 223 -2.82 14.82 6.41
CA ALA A 223 -1.46 15.33 6.39
C ALA A 223 -0.49 14.23 5.94
N VAL A 224 0.60 14.58 5.26
CA VAL A 224 1.55 13.61 4.71
C VAL A 224 2.98 14.04 5.02
N VAL A 225 3.75 13.14 5.63
CA VAL A 225 5.21 13.19 5.67
C VAL A 225 5.76 12.09 4.78
N LEU A 226 6.62 12.45 3.87
CA LEU A 226 7.20 11.56 2.88
C LEU A 226 8.72 11.57 3.01
N SER A 227 9.35 10.41 3.20
CA SER A 227 10.78 10.27 2.96
C SER A 227 10.99 9.54 1.64
N THR A 228 11.87 10.04 0.79
CA THR A 228 12.22 9.37 -0.45
C THR A 228 13.57 9.82 -1.00
N HIS A 229 14.19 8.95 -1.79
CA HIS A 229 15.32 9.26 -2.65
C HIS A 229 14.96 9.11 -4.14
N ASP A 230 13.72 8.74 -4.45
CA ASP A 230 13.22 8.66 -5.82
C ASP A 230 13.16 10.05 -6.46
N ARG A 231 13.92 10.22 -7.55
CA ARG A 231 14.05 11.50 -8.23
C ARG A 231 12.77 11.96 -8.92
N GLN A 232 11.94 11.02 -9.37
CA GLN A 232 10.67 11.35 -10.00
C GLN A 232 9.69 11.85 -8.93
N LEU A 233 9.52 11.08 -7.87
CA LEU A 233 8.65 11.48 -6.77
C LEU A 233 9.07 12.83 -6.16
N LEU A 234 10.38 13.09 -6.00
CA LEU A 234 10.89 14.39 -5.52
C LEU A 234 10.53 15.55 -6.46
N ARG A 235 10.48 15.33 -7.78
CA ARG A 235 10.03 16.37 -8.73
C ARG A 235 8.53 16.62 -8.60
N ASP A 236 7.74 15.57 -8.43
CA ASP A 236 6.28 15.65 -8.36
C ASP A 236 5.82 16.35 -7.06
N VAL A 237 6.61 16.25 -6.00
CA VAL A 237 6.34 16.91 -4.69
C VAL A 237 7.26 18.10 -4.42
N ALA A 238 7.93 18.65 -5.43
CA ALA A 238 8.93 19.72 -5.26
C ALA A 238 8.40 20.98 -4.57
N GLN A 239 7.08 21.25 -4.66
CA GLN A 239 6.43 22.38 -3.99
C GLN A 239 6.11 22.12 -2.51
N TRP A 240 6.29 20.90 -2.00
CA TRP A 240 6.08 20.62 -0.58
C TRP A 240 7.23 21.18 0.25
N PRO A 241 6.99 21.60 1.50
CA PRO A 241 8.07 21.96 2.43
C PRO A 241 9.03 20.79 2.63
N HIS A 242 10.32 21.10 2.79
CA HIS A 242 11.38 20.11 2.96
C HIS A 242 12.07 20.27 4.30
N VAL A 243 12.33 19.13 4.97
CA VAL A 243 13.30 19.00 6.04
C VAL A 243 14.48 18.20 5.51
N HIS A 244 15.66 18.80 5.49
CA HIS A 244 16.89 18.15 5.04
C HIS A 244 17.68 17.64 6.24
N LEU A 245 17.91 16.32 6.32
CA LEU A 245 18.73 15.70 7.35
C LEU A 245 20.19 15.62 6.89
N MET A 246 21.09 16.10 7.72
CA MET A 246 22.52 15.94 7.49
C MET A 246 22.96 14.54 7.88
N ALA A 247 23.92 13.99 7.13
CA ALA A 247 24.60 12.77 7.56
C ALA A 247 25.39 13.03 8.86
N MET A 248 25.48 11.98 9.70
CA MET A 248 26.43 12.00 10.82
C MET A 248 27.85 12.15 10.27
N ALA A 249 28.68 12.95 10.92
CA ALA A 249 30.09 13.03 10.58
C ALA A 249 30.75 11.66 10.79
N GLU A 250 31.60 11.23 9.86
CA GLU A 250 32.37 10.00 10.02
C GLU A 250 33.25 10.13 11.27
N GLY A 251 32.90 9.44 12.34
CA GLY A 251 33.63 9.48 13.62
C GLY A 251 32.73 9.57 14.89
N GLU A 252 31.46 9.94 14.76
CA GLU A 252 30.51 10.01 15.89
C GLU A 252 29.58 8.79 16.00
N ALA A 253 29.69 7.84 15.10
CA ALA A 253 28.97 6.58 15.18
C ALA A 253 29.77 5.62 16.06
N LEU A 254 29.31 5.41 17.30
CA LEU A 254 29.81 4.47 18.30
C LEU A 254 30.84 5.03 19.30
N VAL A 255 30.38 5.64 20.34
CA VAL A 255 30.93 5.45 21.70
C VAL A 255 29.87 4.84 22.60
#